data_11a393bd4b7801e34bf51313ae274966
#
_entry.id   11a393bd4b7801e34bf51313ae274966
#
_cell.length_a   1.000
_cell.length_b   1.000
_cell.length_c   1.000
_cell.angle_alpha   90.00
_cell.angle_beta   90.00
_cell.angle_gamma   90.00
#
_symmetry.space_group_name_H-M   'P 1'
#
loop_
_entity.id
_entity.type
_entity.pdbx_description
1 polymer ?
#
loop_
_entity_poly.entity_id
_entity_poly.type
_entity_poly.pdbx_seq_one_letter_code
_entity_poly.pdbx_strand_id
1 'polypeptide(L)'
;MQMKIRKATEKDAKGIANVLVQSYNIKDLKEGIDAFKNETKKMHHYIAAEEKGNIIGIVTWVMHGLPKHQLCELDRIAVLPEYRGKGVARKLFNLLIKNAKSIYKKNKSKLRKLYLLTHSDNTRAHKFYEKLGFRHETALKEHYYKDRDEYVYSMFFD
;
A
#
# COMPACT_ATOMS: atom_id res chain seq x y z
N MET A 1 -12.28 -7.50 18.52
CA MET A 1 -11.05 -7.83 17.76
C MET A 1 -9.90 -6.99 18.27
N GLN A 2 -8.86 -7.66 18.77
CA GLN A 2 -7.65 -6.96 19.20
C GLN A 2 -6.68 -6.88 18.01
N MET A 3 -6.61 -5.73 17.41
CA MET A 3 -5.80 -5.52 16.23
C MET A 3 -4.72 -4.47 16.51
N LYS A 4 -3.50 -4.76 16.10
CA LYS A 4 -2.38 -3.84 16.18
C LYS A 4 -1.94 -3.45 14.78
N ILE A 5 -1.82 -2.15 14.54
CA ILE A 5 -1.30 -1.62 13.27
C ILE A 5 0.09 -1.06 13.55
N ARG A 6 1.09 -1.53 12.84
CA ARG A 6 2.49 -1.19 13.12
C ARG A 6 3.38 -1.36 11.90
N LYS A 7 4.57 -0.79 11.96
CA LYS A 7 5.58 -1.04 10.93
C LYS A 7 5.95 -2.52 10.94
N ALA A 8 6.15 -3.08 9.74
CA ALA A 8 6.59 -4.46 9.59
C ALA A 8 8.07 -4.60 9.96
N THR A 9 8.43 -5.80 10.41
CA THR A 9 9.82 -6.18 10.69
C THR A 9 10.17 -7.44 9.90
N GLU A 10 11.43 -7.83 9.89
CA GLU A 10 11.87 -9.04 9.19
C GLU A 10 11.15 -10.30 9.68
N LYS A 11 10.73 -10.32 10.93
CA LYS A 11 9.99 -11.44 11.51
C LYS A 11 8.62 -11.64 10.87
N ASP A 12 8.10 -10.62 10.20
CA ASP A 12 6.78 -10.65 9.56
C ASP A 12 6.80 -11.23 8.14
N ALA A 13 7.97 -11.55 7.61
CA ALA A 13 8.15 -11.95 6.21
C ALA A 13 7.17 -13.02 5.76
N LYS A 14 7.01 -14.08 6.53
CA LYS A 14 6.12 -15.19 6.18
C LYS A 14 4.64 -14.78 6.20
N GLY A 15 4.22 -14.02 7.21
CA GLY A 15 2.85 -13.51 7.29
C GLY A 15 2.53 -12.53 6.18
N ILE A 16 3.46 -11.65 5.86
CA ILE A 16 3.33 -10.70 4.73
C ILE A 16 3.23 -11.46 3.42
N ALA A 17 4.09 -12.46 3.21
CA ALA A 17 4.06 -13.29 2.00
C ALA A 17 2.70 -13.98 1.82
N ASN A 18 2.10 -14.45 2.91
CA ASN A 18 0.77 -15.05 2.87
C ASN A 18 -0.29 -14.07 2.36
N VAL A 19 -0.26 -12.81 2.83
CA VAL A 19 -1.18 -11.78 2.35
C VAL A 19 -0.93 -11.49 0.88
N LEU A 20 0.33 -11.39 0.45
CA LEU A 20 0.69 -11.13 -0.95
C LEU A 20 0.19 -12.24 -1.88
N VAL A 21 0.39 -13.50 -1.50
CA VAL A 21 -0.05 -14.66 -2.30
C VAL A 21 -1.58 -14.64 -2.49
N GLN A 22 -2.33 -14.31 -1.45
CA GLN A 22 -3.79 -14.32 -1.51
C GLN A 22 -4.38 -13.11 -2.23
N SER A 23 -3.64 -12.03 -2.38
CA SER A 23 -4.18 -10.76 -2.87
C SER A 23 -3.60 -10.29 -4.21
N TYR A 24 -2.46 -10.83 -4.62
CA TYR A 24 -1.75 -10.37 -5.82
C TYR A 24 -1.27 -11.56 -6.66
N ASN A 25 -0.72 -11.26 -7.83
CA ASN A 25 -0.15 -12.28 -8.71
C ASN A 25 1.24 -12.70 -8.22
N ILE A 26 1.26 -13.32 -7.04
CA ILE A 26 2.46 -13.87 -6.38
C ILE A 26 2.21 -15.37 -6.25
N LYS A 27 3.07 -16.18 -6.85
CA LYS A 27 2.77 -17.61 -7.03
C LYS A 27 2.87 -18.45 -5.75
N ASP A 28 3.79 -18.12 -4.83
CA ASP A 28 4.00 -18.90 -3.60
C ASP A 28 4.64 -18.06 -2.49
N LEU A 29 4.78 -18.65 -1.31
CA LEU A 29 5.34 -17.96 -0.15
C LEU A 29 6.78 -17.52 -0.37
N LYS A 30 7.58 -18.31 -1.10
CA LYS A 30 8.98 -17.96 -1.39
C LYS A 30 9.04 -16.68 -2.20
N GLU A 31 8.24 -16.57 -3.26
CA GLU A 31 8.19 -15.36 -4.07
C GLU A 31 7.71 -14.17 -3.25
N GLY A 32 6.72 -14.38 -2.38
CA GLY A 32 6.21 -13.32 -1.49
C GLY A 32 7.27 -12.84 -0.49
N ILE A 33 8.04 -13.75 0.09
CA ILE A 33 9.13 -13.40 1.01
C ILE A 33 10.22 -12.63 0.27
N ASP A 34 10.59 -13.09 -0.93
CA ASP A 34 11.59 -12.41 -1.75
C ASP A 34 11.15 -11.01 -2.15
N ALA A 35 9.87 -10.85 -2.51
CA ALA A 35 9.29 -9.54 -2.84
C ALA A 35 9.40 -8.59 -1.65
N PHE A 36 8.97 -9.03 -0.47
CA PHE A 36 9.05 -8.22 0.75
C PHE A 36 10.49 -7.79 1.04
N LYS A 37 11.43 -8.72 1.01
CA LYS A 37 12.85 -8.42 1.31
C LYS A 37 13.45 -7.47 0.28
N ASN A 38 13.21 -7.72 -1.01
CA ASN A 38 13.76 -6.89 -2.09
C ASN A 38 13.17 -5.49 -2.07
N GLU A 39 11.86 -5.36 -1.88
CA GLU A 39 11.20 -4.06 -1.83
C GLU A 39 11.63 -3.26 -0.62
N THR A 40 11.80 -3.91 0.54
CA THR A 40 12.29 -3.24 1.74
C THR A 40 13.70 -2.69 1.54
N LYS A 41 14.56 -3.43 0.84
CA LYS A 41 15.91 -2.94 0.49
C LYS A 41 15.85 -1.73 -0.45
N LYS A 42 14.83 -1.64 -1.28
CA LYS A 42 14.61 -0.52 -2.20
C LYS A 42 13.81 0.62 -1.56
N MET A 43 13.77 0.66 -0.24
CA MET A 43 13.12 1.71 0.53
C MET A 43 11.59 1.76 0.43
N HIS A 44 10.95 0.65 0.10
CA HIS A 44 9.51 0.50 0.27
C HIS A 44 9.21 0.33 1.75
N HIS A 45 8.19 1.03 2.23
CA HIS A 45 7.76 0.95 3.63
C HIS A 45 6.57 0.02 3.75
N TYR A 46 6.69 -1.00 4.59
CA TYR A 46 5.62 -1.96 4.85
C TYR A 46 5.01 -1.70 6.22
N ILE A 47 3.71 -1.58 6.26
CA ILE A 47 2.90 -1.45 7.48
C ILE A 47 1.98 -2.66 7.55
N ALA A 48 1.92 -3.30 8.70
CA ALA A 48 1.17 -4.53 8.89
C ALA A 48 0.05 -4.37 9.91
N ALA A 49 -1.05 -5.06 9.67
CA ALA A 49 -2.09 -5.26 10.65
C ALA A 49 -1.93 -6.66 11.24
N GLU A 50 -1.85 -6.74 12.56
CA GLU A 50 -1.65 -7.99 13.29
C GLU A 50 -2.82 -8.23 14.24
N GLU A 51 -3.32 -9.46 14.24
CA GLU A 51 -4.29 -9.92 15.22
C GLU A 51 -3.84 -11.25 15.80
N LYS A 52 -3.73 -11.32 17.13
CA LYS A 52 -3.31 -12.55 17.83
C LYS A 52 -2.03 -13.17 17.25
N GLY A 53 -1.04 -12.31 16.92
CA GLY A 53 0.23 -12.78 16.38
C GLY A 53 0.24 -13.07 14.88
N ASN A 54 -0.89 -12.95 14.18
CA ASN A 54 -0.99 -13.24 12.76
C ASN A 54 -1.11 -11.94 11.93
N ILE A 55 -0.41 -11.87 10.81
CA ILE A 55 -0.54 -10.75 9.88
C ILE A 55 -1.82 -10.95 9.07
N ILE A 56 -2.73 -9.99 9.17
CA ILE A 56 -4.05 -10.07 8.53
C ILE A 56 -4.22 -9.05 7.40
N GLY A 57 -3.29 -8.13 7.26
CA GLY A 57 -3.33 -7.13 6.20
C GLY A 57 -2.04 -6.35 6.14
N ILE A 58 -1.83 -5.69 5.00
CA ILE A 58 -0.66 -4.84 4.77
C ILE A 58 -1.04 -3.59 3.97
N VAL A 59 -0.23 -2.55 4.12
CA VAL A 59 -0.17 -1.43 3.18
C VAL A 59 1.29 -1.08 2.96
N THR A 60 1.64 -0.71 1.74
CA THR A 60 3.02 -0.36 1.39
C THR A 60 3.06 0.96 0.65
N TRP A 61 4.14 1.72 0.88
CA TRP A 61 4.33 2.98 0.18
C TRP A 61 5.81 3.23 -0.09
N VAL A 62 6.08 4.06 -1.08
CA VAL A 62 7.44 4.42 -1.48
C VAL A 62 7.51 5.90 -1.86
N MET A 63 8.63 6.55 -1.47
CA MET A 63 8.90 7.92 -1.88
C MET A 63 9.40 7.92 -3.32
N HIS A 64 8.89 8.82 -4.15
CA HIS A 64 9.38 9.02 -5.51
C HIS A 64 10.21 10.29 -5.60
N GLY A 65 11.36 10.16 -6.26
CA GLY A 65 12.30 11.26 -6.39
C GLY A 65 12.94 11.64 -5.05
N LEU A 66 13.20 12.91 -4.87
CA LEU A 66 13.82 13.46 -3.67
C LEU A 66 12.75 13.95 -2.68
N PRO A 67 13.08 14.13 -1.40
CA PRO A 67 12.12 14.67 -0.43
C PRO A 67 11.48 15.99 -0.86
N LYS A 68 12.22 16.83 -1.58
CA LYS A 68 11.70 18.13 -2.09
C LYS A 68 10.57 17.99 -3.09
N HIS A 69 10.41 16.82 -3.73
CA HIS A 69 9.31 16.57 -4.66
C HIS A 69 8.00 16.32 -3.93
N GLN A 70 8.05 15.92 -2.66
CA GLN A 70 6.89 15.79 -1.79
C GLN A 70 5.86 14.79 -2.34
N LEU A 71 6.35 13.73 -2.99
CA LEU A 71 5.55 12.78 -3.76
C LEU A 71 5.78 11.35 -3.28
N CYS A 72 4.72 10.63 -2.96
CA CYS A 72 4.84 9.20 -2.68
C CYS A 72 3.71 8.39 -3.32
N GLU A 73 3.94 7.11 -3.43
CA GLU A 73 2.99 6.16 -4.01
C GLU A 73 2.55 5.15 -2.95
N LEU A 74 1.24 4.91 -2.85
CA LEU A 74 0.69 3.75 -2.18
C LEU A 74 0.80 2.60 -3.18
N ASP A 75 1.69 1.64 -2.90
CA ASP A 75 1.99 0.58 -3.86
C ASP A 75 1.04 -0.61 -3.72
N ARG A 76 0.79 -1.06 -2.48
CA ARG A 76 -0.13 -2.17 -2.21
C ARG A 76 -0.96 -1.91 -0.97
N ILE A 77 -2.21 -2.36 -0.99
CA ILE A 77 -3.05 -2.44 0.19
C ILE A 77 -3.90 -3.70 0.08
N ALA A 78 -3.85 -4.55 1.09
CA ALA A 78 -4.56 -5.82 1.07
C ALA A 78 -4.92 -6.28 2.47
N VAL A 79 -6.10 -6.87 2.60
CA VAL A 79 -6.60 -7.46 3.84
C VAL A 79 -7.06 -8.87 3.52
N LEU A 80 -6.71 -9.86 4.35
CA LEU A 80 -7.18 -11.22 4.17
C LEU A 80 -8.71 -11.27 4.11
N PRO A 81 -9.28 -12.14 3.26
CA PRO A 81 -10.73 -12.15 3.02
C PRO A 81 -11.59 -12.19 4.28
N GLU A 82 -11.22 -13.02 5.26
CA GLU A 82 -11.99 -13.19 6.49
C GLU A 82 -11.97 -11.98 7.43
N TYR A 83 -11.08 -11.00 7.16
CA TYR A 83 -10.98 -9.78 7.95
C TYR A 83 -11.48 -8.53 7.22
N ARG A 84 -12.02 -8.70 6.01
CA ARG A 84 -12.55 -7.58 5.23
C ARG A 84 -13.86 -7.07 5.83
N GLY A 85 -14.15 -5.80 5.57
CA GLY A 85 -15.37 -5.15 6.09
C GLY A 85 -15.31 -4.78 7.57
N LYS A 86 -14.14 -4.84 8.19
CA LYS A 86 -13.95 -4.56 9.62
C LYS A 86 -13.10 -3.31 9.87
N GLY A 87 -12.87 -2.52 8.85
CA GLY A 87 -12.11 -1.27 8.97
C GLY A 87 -10.59 -1.42 9.00
N VAL A 88 -10.06 -2.62 8.72
CA VAL A 88 -8.61 -2.88 8.74
C VAL A 88 -7.88 -2.03 7.72
N ALA A 89 -8.37 -1.99 6.48
CA ALA A 89 -7.73 -1.23 5.40
C ALA A 89 -7.67 0.26 5.72
N ARG A 90 -8.73 0.83 6.30
CA ARG A 90 -8.74 2.24 6.70
C ARG A 90 -7.69 2.53 7.78
N LYS A 91 -7.56 1.64 8.75
CA LYS A 91 -6.55 1.80 9.82
C LYS A 91 -5.13 1.70 9.28
N LEU A 92 -4.89 0.77 8.34
CA LEU A 92 -3.62 0.67 7.65
C LEU A 92 -3.31 1.96 6.89
N PHE A 93 -4.28 2.47 6.13
CA PHE A 93 -4.14 3.70 5.37
C PHE A 93 -3.83 4.90 6.28
N ASN A 94 -4.54 5.02 7.40
CA ASN A 94 -4.31 6.11 8.34
C ASN A 94 -2.88 6.11 8.89
N LEU A 95 -2.34 4.93 9.21
CA LEU A 95 -0.96 4.84 9.66
C LEU A 95 0.04 5.13 8.53
N LEU A 96 -0.28 4.75 7.29
CA LEU A 96 0.54 5.12 6.14
C LEU A 96 0.69 6.63 6.05
N ILE A 97 -0.42 7.37 6.13
CA ILE A 97 -0.40 8.84 6.05
C ILE A 97 0.47 9.42 7.17
N LYS A 98 0.26 8.95 8.39
CA LYS A 98 1.03 9.41 9.56
C LYS A 98 2.52 9.11 9.40
N ASN A 99 2.86 7.91 8.96
CA ASN A 99 4.23 7.47 8.75
C ASN A 99 4.91 8.28 7.64
N ALA A 100 4.24 8.45 6.51
CA ALA A 100 4.78 9.23 5.39
C ALA A 100 5.04 10.68 5.81
N LYS A 101 4.06 11.34 6.43
CA LYS A 101 4.22 12.71 6.91
C LYS A 101 5.40 12.85 7.87
N SER A 102 5.59 11.88 8.77
CA SER A 102 6.71 11.87 9.71
C SER A 102 8.06 11.78 9.00
N ILE A 103 8.17 10.93 7.99
CA ILE A 103 9.41 10.74 7.23
C ILE A 103 9.75 12.00 6.42
N TYR A 104 8.77 12.61 5.75
CA TYR A 104 9.00 13.87 5.04
C TYR A 104 9.45 14.97 6.00
N LYS A 105 8.84 15.07 7.17
CA LYS A 105 9.21 16.05 8.19
C LYS A 105 10.67 15.87 8.66
N LYS A 106 11.11 14.63 8.85
CA LYS A 106 12.50 14.33 9.23
C LYS A 106 13.49 14.78 8.15
N ASN A 107 13.06 14.82 6.89
CA ASN A 107 13.85 15.29 5.77
C ASN A 107 13.63 16.77 5.45
N LYS A 108 13.11 17.52 6.43
CA LYS A 108 12.85 18.97 6.32
C LYS A 108 11.92 19.32 5.15
N SER A 109 10.94 18.45 4.91
CA SER A 109 9.97 18.59 3.85
C SER A 109 8.56 18.25 4.38
N LYS A 110 7.60 18.11 3.49
CA LYS A 110 6.24 17.69 3.83
C LYS A 110 5.66 16.86 2.70
N LEU A 111 4.72 15.99 3.01
CA LEU A 111 3.99 15.23 2.00
C LEU A 111 3.01 16.17 1.30
N ARG A 112 3.05 16.21 -0.03
CA ARG A 112 2.14 17.03 -0.84
C ARG A 112 1.18 16.17 -1.66
N LYS A 113 1.69 15.09 -2.28
CA LYS A 113 0.88 14.24 -3.16
C LYS A 113 1.12 12.78 -2.87
N LEU A 114 0.03 12.03 -2.69
CA LEU A 114 0.01 10.57 -2.61
C LEU A 114 -0.81 10.07 -3.79
N TYR A 115 -0.26 9.12 -4.56
CA TYR A 115 -0.99 8.53 -5.67
C TYR A 115 -0.90 7.01 -5.64
N LEU A 116 -1.73 6.38 -6.43
CA LEU A 116 -1.72 4.93 -6.62
C LEU A 116 -2.17 4.58 -8.04
N LEU A 117 -1.82 3.38 -8.46
CA LEU A 117 -2.26 2.81 -9.73
C LEU A 117 -3.18 1.62 -9.44
N THR A 118 -4.25 1.50 -10.19
CA THR A 118 -5.19 0.40 -10.08
C THR A 118 -5.73 0.06 -11.48
N HIS A 119 -6.02 -1.22 -11.73
CA HIS A 119 -6.55 -1.63 -13.03
C HIS A 119 -7.84 -0.89 -13.37
N SER A 120 -7.96 -0.45 -14.61
CA SER A 120 -9.12 0.34 -15.07
C SER A 120 -10.45 -0.37 -14.92
N ASP A 121 -10.46 -1.70 -14.89
CA ASP A 121 -11.67 -2.51 -14.74
C ASP A 121 -11.98 -2.92 -13.29
N ASN A 122 -11.13 -2.53 -12.34
CA ASN A 122 -11.34 -2.86 -10.92
C ASN A 122 -12.23 -1.82 -10.23
N THR A 123 -13.53 -1.83 -10.58
CA THR A 123 -14.49 -0.86 -10.06
C THR A 123 -14.66 -0.90 -8.55
N ARG A 124 -14.49 -2.06 -7.94
CA ARG A 124 -14.53 -2.21 -6.48
C ARG A 124 -13.41 -1.43 -5.80
N ALA A 125 -12.20 -1.54 -6.33
CA ALA A 125 -11.06 -0.78 -5.81
C ALA A 125 -11.26 0.73 -6.00
N HIS A 126 -11.79 1.15 -7.15
CA HIS A 126 -12.07 2.57 -7.42
C HIS A 126 -12.97 3.16 -6.33
N LYS A 127 -14.06 2.48 -6.01
CA LYS A 127 -15.00 2.94 -4.97
C LYS A 127 -14.32 3.02 -3.60
N PHE A 128 -13.48 2.03 -3.28
CA PHE A 128 -12.75 2.01 -2.02
C PHE A 128 -11.80 3.20 -1.92
N TYR A 129 -11.03 3.47 -2.96
CA TYR A 129 -10.08 4.59 -2.96
C TYR A 129 -10.80 5.94 -2.91
N GLU A 130 -11.93 6.07 -3.61
CA GLU A 130 -12.73 7.29 -3.56
C GLU A 130 -13.26 7.55 -2.14
N LYS A 131 -13.67 6.50 -1.43
CA LYS A 131 -14.08 6.63 -0.02
C LYS A 131 -12.94 7.07 0.90
N LEU A 132 -11.70 6.71 0.58
CA LEU A 132 -10.54 7.17 1.34
C LEU A 132 -10.20 8.64 1.04
N GLY A 133 -10.75 9.21 -0.03
CA GLY A 133 -10.51 10.59 -0.42
C GLY A 133 -9.67 10.78 -1.67
N PHE A 134 -9.29 9.69 -2.33
CA PHE A 134 -8.58 9.78 -3.62
C PHE A 134 -9.53 10.21 -4.74
N ARG A 135 -8.97 10.85 -5.75
CA ARG A 135 -9.69 11.25 -6.97
C ARG A 135 -8.99 10.66 -8.19
N HIS A 136 -9.77 10.26 -9.18
CA HIS A 136 -9.24 9.83 -10.47
C HIS A 136 -8.48 10.98 -11.13
N GLU A 137 -7.24 10.75 -11.51
CA GLU A 137 -6.41 11.76 -12.13
C GLU A 137 -6.25 11.53 -13.64
N THR A 138 -5.89 10.31 -14.05
CA THR A 138 -5.64 9.98 -15.45
C THR A 138 -5.62 8.48 -15.64
N ALA A 139 -5.49 8.04 -16.91
CA ALA A 139 -5.30 6.65 -17.28
C ALA A 139 -3.95 6.48 -17.99
N LEU A 140 -3.27 5.38 -17.67
CA LEU A 140 -2.03 4.98 -18.32
C LEU A 140 -2.35 3.81 -19.24
N LYS A 141 -2.20 4.03 -20.55
CA LYS A 141 -2.57 3.03 -21.56
C LYS A 141 -1.68 1.81 -21.49
N GLU A 142 -2.30 0.63 -21.40
CA GLU A 142 -1.60 -0.67 -21.46
C GLU A 142 -0.32 -0.70 -20.61
N HIS A 143 -0.44 -0.25 -19.34
CA HIS A 143 0.73 0.04 -18.50
C HIS A 143 1.49 -1.23 -18.06
N TYR A 144 0.83 -2.16 -17.42
CA TYR A 144 1.43 -3.43 -16.97
C TYR A 144 1.14 -4.57 -17.93
N TYR A 145 -0.02 -4.54 -18.56
CA TYR A 145 -0.47 -5.60 -19.46
C TYR A 145 -1.02 -5.01 -20.75
N LYS A 146 -0.81 -5.73 -21.85
CA LYS A 146 -1.44 -5.40 -23.13
C LYS A 146 -2.97 -5.45 -22.94
N ASP A 147 -3.68 -4.53 -23.56
CA ASP A 147 -5.14 -4.43 -23.53
C ASP A 147 -5.73 -4.17 -22.13
N ARG A 148 -4.91 -3.67 -21.18
CA ARG A 148 -5.39 -3.28 -19.86
C ARG A 148 -4.74 -1.98 -19.40
N ASP A 149 -5.54 -0.94 -19.24
CA ASP A 149 -5.07 0.33 -18.73
C ASP A 149 -4.97 0.34 -17.21
N GLU A 150 -4.13 1.23 -16.67
CA GLU A 150 -4.10 1.54 -15.25
C GLU A 150 -4.72 2.91 -15.02
N TYR A 151 -5.55 3.04 -13.97
CA TYR A 151 -6.02 4.34 -13.52
C TYR A 151 -5.10 4.86 -12.43
N VAL A 152 -4.79 6.15 -12.50
CA VAL A 152 -4.07 6.87 -11.46
C VAL A 152 -5.09 7.58 -10.58
N TYR A 153 -5.07 7.28 -9.29
CA TYR A 153 -5.84 7.99 -8.27
C TYR A 153 -4.89 8.78 -7.41
N SER A 154 -5.24 9.99 -7.06
CA SER A 154 -4.34 10.86 -6.29
C SER A 154 -5.06 11.59 -5.17
N MET A 155 -4.28 12.02 -4.18
CA MET A 155 -4.72 12.78 -3.03
C MET A 155 -3.67 13.84 -2.72
N PHE A 156 -4.11 15.07 -2.48
CA PHE A 156 -3.21 16.19 -2.19
C PHE A 156 -3.35 16.63 -0.74
N PHE A 157 -2.25 17.06 -0.16
CA PHE A 157 -2.16 17.55 1.22
C PHE A 157 -1.62 18.99 1.19
N ASP A 158 -2.12 19.80 2.09
CA ASP A 158 -1.69 21.19 2.25
C ASP A 158 -0.40 21.32 3.07
#